data_2eaedb286cd076209c4b3c927cfd243a
#
_entry.id   2eaedb286cd076209c4b3c927cfd243a
#
_cell.length_a   1.000
_cell.length_b   1.000
_cell.length_c   1.000
_cell.angle_alpha   90.00
_cell.angle_beta   90.00
_cell.angle_gamma   90.00
#
_symmetry.space_group_name_H-M   'P 1'
#
loop_
_entity.id
_entity.type
_entity.pdbx_description
1 polymer ?
#
loop_
_entity_poly.entity_id
_entity_poly.type
_entity_poly.pdbx_seq_one_letter_code
_entity_poly.pdbx_strand_id
1 'polypeptide(L)'
;MTFSPEFLLDKYFETAFSAPDGIKRLRELILTLAMQGKLVPQDPNDQPARELLREIEAEKQRLIKEGNFKESKLRLGSIEFKKVPFSIPNNWQWCYLDDIAVIARGGSPRPIKSYLTEDSSGWNWIKIGDTDKSSLFITQTKEKIISSGLNKTRIVYPGDLLLSNSMSFGHPFISKIKGCIHDGWLLIRSPDNYVDKIFFCYLFLSGYTKKFFHDSA
;
A
#
# COMPACT_ATOMS: atom_id res chain seq x y z
N MET A 1 -1.29 -7.81 -39.21
CA MET A 1 -2.57 -7.27 -38.68
C MET A 1 -2.48 -7.30 -37.17
N THR A 2 -2.25 -6.19 -36.55
CA THR A 2 -2.28 -6.06 -35.08
C THR A 2 -3.73 -5.75 -34.69
N PHE A 3 -4.41 -6.73 -34.15
CA PHE A 3 -5.76 -6.52 -33.58
C PHE A 3 -5.65 -5.65 -32.33
N SER A 4 -6.61 -4.73 -32.15
CA SER A 4 -6.66 -3.94 -30.92
C SER A 4 -6.89 -4.86 -29.70
N PRO A 5 -6.39 -4.53 -28.52
CA PRO A 5 -6.62 -5.32 -27.31
C PRO A 5 -8.11 -5.49 -26.99
N GLU A 6 -8.95 -4.51 -27.32
CA GLU A 6 -10.40 -4.54 -27.15
C GLU A 6 -11.04 -5.61 -28.03
N PHE A 7 -10.65 -5.68 -29.32
CA PHE A 7 -11.16 -6.72 -30.24
C PHE A 7 -10.79 -8.14 -29.77
N LEU A 8 -9.59 -8.34 -29.24
CA LEU A 8 -9.17 -9.64 -28.71
C LEU A 8 -9.92 -9.99 -27.42
N LEU A 9 -10.17 -9.03 -26.55
CA LEU A 9 -10.97 -9.23 -25.34
C LEU A 9 -12.40 -9.64 -25.71
N ASP A 10 -13.09 -8.89 -26.58
CA ASP A 10 -14.46 -9.21 -26.98
C ASP A 10 -14.56 -10.60 -27.64
N LYS A 11 -13.62 -10.92 -28.53
CA LYS A 11 -13.65 -12.17 -29.28
C LYS A 11 -13.36 -13.41 -28.44
N TYR A 12 -12.48 -13.31 -27.44
CA TYR A 12 -11.99 -14.45 -26.68
C TYR A 12 -12.35 -14.41 -25.20
N PHE A 13 -13.20 -13.45 -24.79
CA PHE A 13 -13.57 -13.25 -23.38
C PHE A 13 -14.09 -14.52 -22.72
N GLU A 14 -15.08 -15.17 -23.32
CA GLU A 14 -15.66 -16.39 -22.77
C GLU A 14 -14.65 -17.54 -22.67
N THR A 15 -13.80 -17.69 -23.69
CA THR A 15 -12.76 -18.72 -23.70
C THR A 15 -11.71 -18.46 -22.64
N ALA A 16 -11.29 -17.19 -22.48
CA ALA A 16 -10.31 -16.79 -21.45
C ALA A 16 -10.89 -16.91 -20.04
N PHE A 17 -12.15 -16.58 -19.87
CA PHE A 17 -12.84 -16.63 -18.58
C PHE A 17 -13.10 -18.09 -18.12
N SER A 18 -13.41 -18.98 -19.05
CA SER A 18 -13.67 -20.41 -18.78
C SER A 18 -12.39 -21.26 -18.68
N ALA A 19 -11.24 -20.70 -19.06
CA ALA A 19 -9.96 -21.42 -18.98
C ALA A 19 -9.53 -21.65 -17.53
N PRO A 20 -8.78 -22.72 -17.23
CA PRO A 20 -8.14 -22.89 -15.93
C PRO A 20 -7.37 -21.61 -15.54
N ASP A 21 -7.59 -21.10 -14.33
CA ASP A 21 -7.01 -19.83 -13.84
C ASP A 21 -7.41 -18.56 -14.66
N GLY A 22 -8.42 -18.62 -15.53
CA GLY A 22 -8.82 -17.51 -16.40
C GLY A 22 -9.12 -16.24 -15.63
N ILE A 23 -9.92 -16.32 -14.56
CA ILE A 23 -10.22 -15.16 -13.68
C ILE A 23 -8.95 -14.58 -13.04
N LYS A 24 -8.04 -15.43 -12.58
CA LYS A 24 -6.78 -14.99 -11.98
C LYS A 24 -5.93 -14.23 -12.99
N ARG A 25 -5.76 -14.78 -14.19
CA ARG A 25 -5.01 -14.14 -15.28
C ARG A 25 -5.64 -12.83 -15.75
N LEU A 26 -6.99 -12.78 -15.83
CA LEU A 26 -7.70 -11.55 -16.17
C LEU A 26 -7.46 -10.44 -15.13
N ARG A 27 -7.52 -10.77 -13.84
CA ARG A 27 -7.18 -9.82 -12.76
C ARG A 27 -5.73 -9.33 -12.87
N GLU A 28 -4.79 -10.21 -13.14
CA GLU A 28 -3.38 -9.84 -13.33
C GLU A 28 -3.18 -8.92 -14.54
N LEU A 29 -3.90 -9.18 -15.64
CA LEU A 29 -3.88 -8.33 -16.83
C LEU A 29 -4.44 -6.95 -16.53
N ILE A 30 -5.60 -6.86 -15.89
CA ILE A 30 -6.23 -5.58 -15.49
C ILE A 30 -5.26 -4.78 -14.61
N LEU A 31 -4.67 -5.39 -13.60
CA LEU A 31 -3.71 -4.72 -12.72
C LEU A 31 -2.46 -4.26 -13.49
N THR A 32 -1.97 -5.07 -14.42
CA THR A 32 -0.82 -4.71 -15.26
C THR A 32 -1.12 -3.50 -16.15
N LEU A 33 -2.28 -3.49 -16.80
CA LEU A 33 -2.71 -2.36 -17.63
C LEU A 33 -2.93 -1.09 -16.80
N ALA A 34 -3.52 -1.21 -15.60
CA ALA A 34 -3.70 -0.10 -14.67
C ALA A 34 -2.35 0.51 -14.26
N MET A 35 -1.37 -0.32 -13.87
CA MET A 35 -0.02 0.15 -13.51
C MET A 35 0.72 0.83 -14.66
N GLN A 36 0.45 0.43 -15.90
CA GLN A 36 1.05 1.03 -17.08
C GLN A 36 0.29 2.28 -17.58
N GLY A 37 -0.79 2.68 -16.92
CA GLY A 37 -1.66 3.76 -17.37
C GLY A 37 -2.38 3.48 -18.69
N LYS A 38 -2.64 2.19 -19.00
CA LYS A 38 -3.25 1.73 -20.25
C LYS A 38 -4.67 1.21 -20.09
N LEU A 39 -5.18 1.17 -18.86
CA LEU A 39 -6.51 0.60 -18.59
C LEU A 39 -7.62 1.56 -19.02
N VAL A 40 -7.41 2.84 -18.87
CA VAL A 40 -8.33 3.91 -19.26
C VAL A 40 -7.60 4.99 -20.04
N PRO A 41 -8.28 5.76 -20.91
CA PRO A 41 -7.69 6.92 -21.56
C PRO A 41 -7.16 7.92 -20.53
N GLN A 42 -6.04 8.57 -20.83
CA GLN A 42 -5.49 9.63 -19.99
C GLN A 42 -6.26 10.92 -20.20
N ASP A 43 -6.60 11.64 -19.11
CA ASP A 43 -7.18 12.97 -19.21
C ASP A 43 -6.04 14.01 -19.40
N PRO A 44 -6.06 14.78 -20.49
CA PRO A 44 -5.04 15.82 -20.73
C PRO A 44 -5.13 16.99 -19.72
N ASN A 45 -6.22 17.11 -18.97
CA ASN A 45 -6.41 18.13 -17.93
C ASN A 45 -5.91 17.68 -16.56
N ASP A 46 -5.52 16.42 -16.40
CA ASP A 46 -4.94 15.93 -15.14
C ASP A 46 -3.66 16.70 -14.81
N GLN A 47 -3.52 17.05 -13.53
CA GLN A 47 -2.31 17.69 -13.02
C GLN A 47 -1.09 16.79 -13.28
N PRO A 48 0.00 17.32 -13.86
CA PRO A 48 1.22 16.54 -14.06
C PRO A 48 1.78 16.01 -12.75
N ALA A 49 2.16 14.72 -12.71
CA ALA A 49 2.66 14.08 -11.50
C ALA A 49 3.87 14.80 -10.86
N ARG A 50 4.69 15.51 -11.66
CA ARG A 50 5.80 16.31 -11.14
C ARG A 50 5.35 17.44 -10.21
N GLU A 51 4.24 18.09 -10.53
CA GLU A 51 3.67 19.16 -9.70
C GLU A 51 3.04 18.56 -8.44
N LEU A 52 2.26 17.49 -8.62
CA LEU A 52 1.67 16.74 -7.52
C LEU A 52 2.72 16.25 -6.51
N LEU A 53 3.87 15.76 -6.95
CA LEU A 53 4.95 15.32 -6.07
C LEU A 53 5.53 16.45 -5.20
N ARG A 54 5.55 17.70 -5.68
CA ARG A 54 5.99 18.84 -4.87
C ARG A 54 5.02 19.18 -3.75
N GLU A 55 3.71 19.08 -4.03
CA GLU A 55 2.66 19.29 -3.03
C GLU A 55 2.68 18.18 -1.98
N ILE A 56 2.83 16.93 -2.42
CA ILE A 56 2.97 15.76 -1.53
C ILE A 56 4.18 15.92 -0.60
N GLU A 57 5.33 16.36 -1.11
CA GLU A 57 6.52 16.53 -0.28
C GLU A 57 6.29 17.59 0.82
N ALA A 58 5.66 18.72 0.50
CA ALA A 58 5.34 19.74 1.48
C ALA A 58 4.42 19.21 2.60
N GLU A 59 3.39 18.46 2.22
CA GLU A 59 2.45 17.87 3.17
C GLU A 59 3.08 16.73 3.97
N LYS A 60 3.93 15.91 3.36
CA LYS A 60 4.71 14.88 4.04
C LYS A 60 5.60 15.47 5.13
N GLN A 61 6.27 16.59 4.86
CA GLN A 61 7.08 17.29 5.86
C GLN A 61 6.24 17.77 7.05
N ARG A 62 4.98 18.18 6.81
CA ARG A 62 4.02 18.51 7.86
C ARG A 62 3.71 17.27 8.71
N LEU A 63 3.37 16.14 8.08
CA LEU A 63 3.08 14.86 8.76
C LEU A 63 4.26 14.36 9.61
N ILE A 64 5.49 14.54 9.14
CA ILE A 64 6.69 14.18 9.90
C ILE A 64 6.78 15.00 11.18
N LYS A 65 6.59 16.32 11.09
CA LYS A 65 6.66 17.22 12.24
C LYS A 65 5.56 16.94 13.27
N GLU A 66 4.33 16.72 12.82
CA GLU A 66 3.16 16.48 13.68
C GLU A 66 3.15 15.06 14.27
N GLY A 67 3.58 14.07 13.51
CA GLY A 67 3.47 12.66 13.86
C GLY A 67 4.66 12.08 14.61
N ASN A 68 5.67 12.88 14.96
CA ASN A 68 6.94 12.41 15.56
C ASN A 68 7.61 11.27 14.75
N PHE A 69 7.48 11.29 13.44
CA PHE A 69 8.19 10.38 12.58
C PHE A 69 9.61 10.87 12.34
N LYS A 70 10.55 9.93 12.23
CA LYS A 70 11.90 10.27 11.76
C LYS A 70 11.87 10.39 10.25
N GLU A 71 12.47 11.44 9.74
CA GLU A 71 12.73 11.55 8.31
C GLU A 71 13.59 10.36 7.86
N SER A 72 13.25 9.79 6.70
CA SER A 72 14.05 8.72 6.13
C SER A 72 15.47 9.23 5.86
N LYS A 73 16.45 8.49 6.32
CA LYS A 73 17.87 8.79 6.04
C LYS A 73 18.30 8.29 4.65
N LEU A 74 17.49 7.46 4.02
CA LEU A 74 17.72 6.95 2.67
C LEU A 74 17.27 8.00 1.65
N ARG A 75 18.15 8.93 1.31
CA ARG A 75 18.03 9.68 0.07
C ARG A 75 18.40 8.74 -1.07
N LEU A 76 17.42 8.02 -1.55
CA LEU A 76 17.53 7.29 -2.79
C LEU A 76 17.72 8.36 -3.87
N GLY A 77 18.83 8.34 -4.59
CA GLY A 77 19.10 9.31 -5.66
C GLY A 77 18.00 9.30 -6.74
N SER A 78 18.16 10.09 -7.80
CA SER A 78 17.21 10.11 -8.92
C SER A 78 17.01 8.70 -9.49
N ILE A 79 15.76 8.36 -9.81
CA ILE A 79 15.44 7.07 -10.43
C ILE A 79 16.10 7.01 -11.80
N GLU A 80 16.94 6.01 -12.01
CA GLU A 80 17.57 5.76 -13.30
C GLU A 80 16.53 5.18 -14.27
N PHE A 81 16.20 5.92 -15.32
CA PHE A 81 15.23 5.48 -16.35
C PHE A 81 15.54 4.10 -16.96
N LYS A 82 16.80 3.66 -16.94
CA LYS A 82 17.19 2.32 -17.43
C LYS A 82 16.74 1.17 -16.51
N LYS A 83 16.32 1.49 -15.28
CA LYS A 83 15.89 0.50 -14.27
C LYS A 83 14.39 0.45 -14.06
N VAL A 84 13.62 1.29 -14.78
CA VAL A 84 12.16 1.22 -14.66
C VAL A 84 11.62 0.02 -15.44
N PRO A 85 10.61 -0.67 -14.90
CA PRO A 85 10.16 -1.96 -15.44
C PRO A 85 9.38 -1.85 -16.76
N PHE A 86 8.75 -0.68 -17.01
CA PHE A 86 7.92 -0.43 -18.19
C PHE A 86 7.76 1.07 -18.43
N SER A 87 7.31 1.43 -19.63
CA SER A 87 6.95 2.82 -19.96
C SER A 87 5.61 3.21 -19.34
N ILE A 88 5.50 4.47 -18.95
CA ILE A 88 4.29 5.09 -18.38
C ILE A 88 3.86 6.28 -19.24
N PRO A 89 2.61 6.79 -19.12
CA PRO A 89 2.16 8.01 -19.79
C PRO A 89 3.04 9.23 -19.47
N ASN A 90 3.04 10.22 -20.36
CA ASN A 90 3.91 11.40 -20.24
C ASN A 90 3.62 12.28 -19.01
N ASN A 91 2.38 12.29 -18.53
CA ASN A 91 1.96 13.02 -17.34
C ASN A 91 2.20 12.25 -16.04
N TRP A 92 2.62 10.97 -16.12
CA TRP A 92 3.01 10.17 -14.97
C TRP A 92 4.51 10.30 -14.68
N GLN A 93 4.89 10.02 -13.45
CA GLN A 93 6.28 10.00 -13.02
C GLN A 93 6.57 8.84 -12.08
N TRP A 94 7.69 8.17 -12.32
CA TRP A 94 8.24 7.23 -11.36
C TRP A 94 8.75 7.98 -10.12
N CYS A 95 8.40 7.49 -8.94
CA CYS A 95 8.91 7.96 -7.67
C CYS A 95 9.14 6.79 -6.72
N TYR A 96 9.92 6.99 -5.69
CA TYR A 96 10.02 6.04 -4.59
C TYR A 96 8.79 6.15 -3.68
N LEU A 97 8.41 5.06 -3.02
CA LEU A 97 7.32 5.09 -2.04
C LEU A 97 7.62 6.08 -0.90
N ASP A 98 8.90 6.21 -0.54
CA ASP A 98 9.36 7.17 0.47
C ASP A 98 9.23 8.63 0.03
N ASP A 99 9.11 8.93 -1.26
CA ASP A 99 8.85 10.30 -1.75
C ASP A 99 7.41 10.75 -1.43
N ILE A 100 6.46 9.80 -1.40
CA ILE A 100 5.01 10.09 -1.29
C ILE A 100 4.38 9.68 0.04
N ALA A 101 5.11 9.02 0.92
CA ALA A 101 4.58 8.55 2.20
C ALA A 101 5.65 8.52 3.28
N VAL A 102 5.20 8.60 4.53
CA VAL A 102 6.04 8.26 5.69
C VAL A 102 5.93 6.76 5.94
N ILE A 103 7.07 6.08 5.97
CA ILE A 103 7.14 4.64 6.21
C ILE A 103 7.72 4.38 7.60
N ALA A 104 7.02 3.60 8.41
CA ALA A 104 7.48 3.25 9.74
C ALA A 104 7.16 1.78 10.07
N ARG A 105 8.14 1.08 10.65
CA ARG A 105 7.90 -0.27 11.16
C ARG A 105 7.13 -0.21 12.47
N GLY A 106 6.15 -1.12 12.64
CA GLY A 106 5.49 -1.36 13.90
C GLY A 106 6.46 -1.84 14.99
N GLY A 107 5.96 -2.02 16.19
CA GLY A 107 6.76 -2.51 17.31
C GLY A 107 5.90 -3.26 18.31
N SER A 108 6.49 -4.18 19.04
CA SER A 108 5.80 -4.99 20.04
C SER A 108 6.36 -4.73 21.43
N PRO A 109 5.54 -4.21 22.38
CA PRO A 109 5.96 -4.13 23.77
C PRO A 109 6.26 -5.52 24.31
N ARG A 110 7.31 -5.63 25.11
CA ARG A 110 7.75 -6.92 25.66
C ARG A 110 7.86 -6.86 27.19
N PRO A 111 7.40 -7.92 27.91
CA PRO A 111 6.60 -9.05 27.40
C PRO A 111 5.17 -8.61 27.07
N ILE A 112 4.61 -9.04 25.94
CA ILE A 112 3.31 -8.53 25.44
C ILE A 112 2.18 -8.78 26.44
N LYS A 113 2.18 -9.92 27.13
CA LYS A 113 1.16 -10.30 28.12
C LYS A 113 0.95 -9.25 29.20
N SER A 114 1.99 -8.52 29.60
CA SER A 114 1.92 -7.46 30.61
C SER A 114 1.25 -6.17 30.09
N TYR A 115 1.01 -6.07 28.80
CA TYR A 115 0.39 -4.91 28.16
C TYR A 115 -1.01 -5.20 27.64
N LEU A 116 -1.41 -6.47 27.55
CA LEU A 116 -2.76 -6.84 27.13
C LEU A 116 -3.80 -6.39 28.17
N THR A 117 -4.98 -6.01 27.69
CA THR A 117 -6.11 -5.61 28.52
C THR A 117 -7.44 -5.98 27.88
N GLU A 118 -8.43 -6.31 28.70
CA GLU A 118 -9.82 -6.48 28.30
C GLU A 118 -10.64 -5.18 28.47
N ASP A 119 -10.02 -4.14 29.03
CA ASP A 119 -10.67 -2.84 29.22
C ASP A 119 -11.11 -2.27 27.87
N SER A 120 -12.38 -1.82 27.80
CA SER A 120 -12.97 -1.19 26.61
C SER A 120 -12.19 0.05 26.15
N SER A 121 -11.58 0.80 27.08
CA SER A 121 -10.74 1.97 26.83
C SER A 121 -9.34 1.64 26.30
N GLY A 122 -8.93 0.36 26.29
CA GLY A 122 -7.66 -0.09 25.74
C GLY A 122 -7.51 0.22 24.24
N TRP A 123 -6.27 0.34 23.79
CA TRP A 123 -5.94 0.57 22.39
C TRP A 123 -6.00 -0.70 21.58
N ASN A 124 -6.66 -0.68 20.44
CA ASN A 124 -6.71 -1.82 19.52
C ASN A 124 -5.29 -2.26 19.15
N TRP A 125 -4.98 -3.55 19.38
CA TRP A 125 -3.71 -4.16 19.05
C TRP A 125 -3.83 -4.94 17.75
N ILE A 126 -3.39 -4.32 16.65
CA ILE A 126 -3.57 -4.86 15.29
C ILE A 126 -2.47 -5.86 14.99
N LYS A 127 -2.86 -7.12 14.82
CA LYS A 127 -1.98 -8.23 14.42
C LYS A 127 -2.35 -8.72 13.01
N ILE A 128 -1.43 -9.43 12.36
CA ILE A 128 -1.69 -10.04 11.05
C ILE A 128 -2.87 -11.04 11.14
N GLY A 129 -3.00 -11.74 12.27
CA GLY A 129 -4.12 -12.68 12.51
C GLY A 129 -5.51 -12.04 12.68
N ASP A 130 -5.60 -10.72 12.71
CA ASP A 130 -6.88 -9.98 12.75
C ASP A 130 -7.39 -9.63 11.33
N THR A 131 -6.62 -9.96 10.30
CA THR A 131 -6.95 -9.61 8.91
C THR A 131 -7.64 -10.75 8.17
N ASP A 132 -8.54 -10.37 7.27
CA ASP A 132 -9.14 -11.25 6.28
C ASP A 132 -8.59 -10.89 4.89
N LYS A 133 -7.95 -11.85 4.22
CA LYS A 133 -7.39 -11.66 2.87
C LYS A 133 -8.43 -11.41 1.78
N SER A 134 -9.71 -11.66 2.06
CA SER A 134 -10.82 -11.31 1.15
C SER A 134 -11.20 -9.83 1.24
N SER A 135 -10.72 -9.10 2.25
CA SER A 135 -10.98 -7.68 2.50
C SER A 135 -9.69 -6.87 2.39
N LEU A 136 -9.81 -5.64 1.91
CA LEU A 136 -8.74 -4.64 1.97
C LEU A 136 -8.73 -3.86 3.30
N PHE A 137 -9.68 -4.12 4.21
CA PHE A 137 -9.89 -3.28 5.38
C PHE A 137 -9.71 -4.05 6.68
N ILE A 138 -9.09 -3.38 7.66
CA ILE A 138 -9.04 -3.82 9.06
C ILE A 138 -10.08 -3.01 9.84
N THR A 139 -11.11 -3.70 10.32
CA THR A 139 -12.26 -3.07 10.98
C THR A 139 -12.33 -3.35 12.48
N GLN A 140 -11.62 -4.37 12.95
CA GLN A 140 -11.63 -4.78 14.35
C GLN A 140 -10.36 -5.54 14.73
N THR A 141 -10.11 -5.68 16.01
CA THR A 141 -9.02 -6.50 16.58
C THR A 141 -9.54 -7.41 17.67
N LYS A 142 -8.84 -8.51 17.88
CA LYS A 142 -9.16 -9.47 18.98
C LYS A 142 -8.61 -9.01 20.32
N GLU A 143 -7.55 -8.22 20.31
CA GLU A 143 -6.83 -7.83 21.52
C GLU A 143 -6.66 -6.32 21.61
N LYS A 144 -6.48 -5.84 22.83
CA LYS A 144 -6.15 -4.45 23.13
C LYS A 144 -4.95 -4.40 24.05
N ILE A 145 -4.26 -3.26 24.04
CA ILE A 145 -3.17 -2.97 24.98
C ILE A 145 -3.44 -1.70 25.80
N ILE A 146 -2.84 -1.65 26.96
CA ILE A 146 -2.84 -0.46 27.83
C ILE A 146 -1.97 0.65 27.25
N SER A 147 -2.26 1.89 27.61
CA SER A 147 -1.58 3.08 27.07
C SER A 147 -0.07 3.10 27.30
N SER A 148 0.43 2.48 28.37
CA SER A 148 1.88 2.41 28.64
C SER A 148 2.68 1.60 27.61
N GLY A 149 2.01 0.79 26.77
CA GLY A 149 2.65 0.07 25.67
C GLY A 149 2.83 0.91 24.41
N LEU A 150 2.17 2.07 24.28
CA LEU A 150 2.14 2.84 23.02
C LEU A 150 3.49 3.39 22.60
N ASN A 151 4.36 3.73 23.53
CA ASN A 151 5.72 4.22 23.22
C ASN A 151 6.64 3.16 22.59
N LYS A 152 6.23 1.88 22.62
CA LYS A 152 6.97 0.74 22.07
C LYS A 152 6.38 0.21 20.75
N THR A 153 5.36 0.88 20.24
CA THR A 153 4.66 0.50 19.00
C THR A 153 4.51 1.70 18.07
N ARG A 154 3.65 1.60 17.05
CA ARG A 154 3.25 2.70 16.19
C ARG A 154 1.74 2.85 16.21
N ILE A 155 1.29 4.08 16.46
CA ILE A 155 -0.14 4.42 16.42
C ILE A 155 -0.55 4.57 14.97
N VAL A 156 -1.69 3.98 14.65
CA VAL A 156 -2.35 4.07 13.34
C VAL A 156 -3.74 4.68 13.50
N TYR A 157 -4.17 5.33 12.45
CA TYR A 157 -5.46 6.00 12.36
C TYR A 157 -6.29 5.42 11.20
N PRO A 158 -7.61 5.63 11.21
CA PRO A 158 -8.42 5.32 10.04
C PRO A 158 -7.85 5.98 8.78
N GLY A 159 -7.69 5.21 7.72
CA GLY A 159 -7.09 5.65 6.46
C GLY A 159 -5.60 5.30 6.30
N ASP A 160 -4.89 4.93 7.36
CA ASP A 160 -3.50 4.46 7.21
C ASP A 160 -3.43 3.16 6.43
N LEU A 161 -2.45 3.08 5.53
CA LEU A 161 -2.13 1.86 4.80
C LEU A 161 -1.11 1.04 5.61
N LEU A 162 -1.42 -0.23 5.79
CA LEU A 162 -0.57 -1.20 6.48
C LEU A 162 -0.12 -2.27 5.49
N LEU A 163 1.17 -2.56 5.49
CA LEU A 163 1.75 -3.61 4.65
C LEU A 163 2.35 -4.69 5.56
N SER A 164 1.97 -5.95 5.37
CA SER A 164 2.55 -7.04 6.15
C SER A 164 4.01 -7.26 5.77
N ASN A 165 4.90 -7.34 6.76
CA ASN A 165 6.33 -7.61 6.57
C ASN A 165 6.78 -8.96 7.14
N SER A 166 5.82 -9.79 7.55
CA SER A 166 6.04 -11.16 8.05
C SER A 166 4.86 -12.04 7.68
N MET A 167 5.04 -13.37 7.68
CA MET A 167 4.02 -14.40 7.39
C MET A 167 3.39 -14.28 5.98
N SER A 168 2.64 -13.23 5.70
CA SER A 168 2.01 -12.92 4.40
C SER A 168 2.68 -11.70 3.78
N PHE A 169 4.00 -11.72 3.60
CA PHE A 169 4.79 -10.58 3.16
C PHE A 169 4.19 -9.83 1.96
N GLY A 170 4.12 -8.51 2.07
CA GLY A 170 3.64 -7.64 0.99
C GLY A 170 2.12 -7.57 0.83
N HIS A 171 1.30 -8.08 1.78
CA HIS A 171 -0.15 -7.94 1.68
C HIS A 171 -0.61 -6.61 2.29
N PRO A 172 -1.30 -5.75 1.51
CA PRO A 172 -1.74 -4.44 1.97
C PRO A 172 -3.10 -4.49 2.63
N PHE A 173 -3.32 -3.59 3.60
CA PHE A 173 -4.61 -3.33 4.24
C PHE A 173 -4.75 -1.86 4.57
N ILE A 174 -5.98 -1.36 4.60
CA ILE A 174 -6.32 0.00 5.05
C ILE A 174 -6.98 -0.12 6.43
N SER A 175 -6.43 0.55 7.43
CA SER A 175 -7.06 0.60 8.74
C SER A 175 -8.36 1.43 8.70
N LYS A 176 -9.44 0.90 9.25
CA LYS A 176 -10.69 1.63 9.51
C LYS A 176 -10.82 2.00 10.98
N ILE A 177 -9.86 1.59 11.81
CA ILE A 177 -9.88 1.79 13.26
C ILE A 177 -8.61 2.51 13.72
N LYS A 178 -8.74 3.25 14.82
CA LYS A 178 -7.59 3.75 15.56
C LYS A 178 -7.01 2.63 16.42
N GLY A 179 -5.69 2.47 16.41
CA GLY A 179 -5.02 1.42 17.17
C GLY A 179 -3.50 1.55 17.11
N CYS A 180 -2.83 0.44 17.34
CA CYS A 180 -1.38 0.34 17.25
C CYS A 180 -0.99 -1.01 16.67
N ILE A 181 0.17 -1.08 16.02
CA ILE A 181 0.59 -2.20 15.20
C ILE A 181 1.83 -2.89 15.75
N HIS A 182 1.86 -4.22 15.68
CA HIS A 182 3.04 -5.00 16.03
C HIS A 182 4.14 -4.92 14.97
N ASP A 183 5.31 -5.45 15.29
CA ASP A 183 6.53 -5.42 14.46
C ASP A 183 6.44 -6.19 13.12
N GLY A 184 5.38 -6.96 12.90
CA GLY A 184 5.05 -7.60 11.62
C GLY A 184 4.38 -6.67 10.60
N TRP A 185 4.22 -5.38 10.89
CA TRP A 185 3.61 -4.39 10.02
C TRP A 185 4.58 -3.28 9.63
N LEU A 186 4.43 -2.79 8.41
CA LEU A 186 4.88 -1.47 7.98
C LEU A 186 3.65 -0.56 7.89
N LEU A 187 3.71 0.58 8.56
CA LEU A 187 2.81 1.70 8.38
C LEU A 187 3.28 2.50 7.16
N ILE A 188 2.39 2.79 6.24
CA ILE A 188 2.59 3.67 5.10
C ILE A 188 1.56 4.78 5.23
N ARG A 189 1.97 5.94 5.68
CA ARG A 189 1.11 7.12 5.86
C ARG A 189 1.41 8.14 4.79
N SER A 190 0.46 8.34 3.91
CA SER A 190 0.49 9.35 2.85
C SER A 190 -0.54 10.44 3.11
N PRO A 191 -0.39 11.63 2.54
CA PRO A 191 -1.42 12.65 2.56
C PRO A 191 -2.72 12.17 1.92
N ASP A 192 -3.85 12.37 2.62
CA ASP A 192 -5.13 11.76 2.22
C ASP A 192 -5.67 12.26 0.88
N ASN A 193 -5.41 13.52 0.54
CA ASN A 193 -5.96 14.17 -0.65
C ASN A 193 -5.16 13.91 -1.93
N TYR A 194 -3.98 13.30 -1.83
CA TYR A 194 -3.04 13.17 -2.95
C TYR A 194 -2.81 11.73 -3.39
N VAL A 195 -3.11 10.76 -2.54
CA VAL A 195 -2.76 9.36 -2.76
C VAL A 195 -3.99 8.47 -2.60
N ASP A 196 -4.44 7.86 -3.70
CA ASP A 196 -5.49 6.84 -3.65
C ASP A 196 -4.95 5.55 -3.04
N LYS A 197 -5.34 5.29 -1.80
CA LYS A 197 -4.88 4.13 -1.02
C LYS A 197 -5.44 2.81 -1.53
N ILE A 198 -6.60 2.82 -2.18
CA ILE A 198 -7.18 1.61 -2.79
C ILE A 198 -6.37 1.24 -4.02
N PHE A 199 -6.00 2.22 -4.86
CA PHE A 199 -5.08 1.99 -5.97
C PHE A 199 -3.75 1.40 -5.48
N PHE A 200 -3.18 1.92 -4.40
CA PHE A 200 -1.95 1.37 -3.81
C PHE A 200 -2.12 -0.06 -3.28
N CYS A 201 -3.27 -0.40 -2.70
CA CYS A 201 -3.55 -1.78 -2.34
C CYS A 201 -3.48 -2.70 -3.56
N TYR A 202 -4.12 -2.32 -4.65
CA TYR A 202 -4.07 -3.09 -5.89
C TYR A 202 -2.67 -3.14 -6.52
N LEU A 203 -1.91 -2.05 -6.46
CA LEU A 203 -0.52 -2.00 -6.89
C LEU A 203 0.32 -3.03 -6.12
N PHE A 204 0.22 -3.08 -4.79
CA PHE A 204 0.93 -4.05 -3.96
C PHE A 204 0.46 -5.50 -4.19
N LEU A 205 -0.81 -5.71 -4.53
CA LEU A 205 -1.35 -7.02 -4.87
C LEU A 205 -0.99 -7.50 -6.27
N SER A 206 -0.45 -6.64 -7.13
CA SER A 206 -0.06 -7.00 -8.50
C SER A 206 1.05 -8.05 -8.52
N GLY A 207 1.06 -8.87 -9.57
CA GLY A 207 2.09 -9.89 -9.77
C GLY A 207 3.50 -9.30 -9.84
N TYR A 208 3.62 -8.11 -10.43
CA TYR A 208 4.90 -7.38 -10.51
C TYR A 208 5.45 -7.04 -9.13
N THR A 209 4.67 -6.38 -8.28
CA THR A 209 5.10 -5.96 -6.95
C THR A 209 5.36 -7.16 -6.03
N LYS A 210 4.52 -8.20 -6.12
CA LYS A 210 4.72 -9.44 -5.36
C LYS A 210 6.04 -10.12 -5.71
N LYS A 211 6.39 -10.19 -7.00
CA LYS A 211 7.68 -10.72 -7.43
C LYS A 211 8.84 -9.92 -6.83
N PHE A 212 8.76 -8.59 -6.88
CA PHE A 212 9.78 -7.71 -6.31
C PHE A 212 9.94 -7.90 -4.80
N PHE A 213 8.85 -8.07 -4.07
CA PHE A 213 8.91 -8.36 -2.64
C PHE A 213 9.50 -9.74 -2.34
N HIS A 214 9.15 -10.76 -3.14
CA HIS A 214 9.67 -12.11 -2.98
C HIS A 214 11.19 -12.18 -3.22
N ASP A 215 11.67 -11.46 -4.23
CA ASP A 215 13.09 -11.42 -4.58
C ASP A 215 13.93 -10.60 -3.59
N SER A 216 13.28 -9.83 -2.69
CA SER A 216 13.91 -8.96 -1.68
C SER A 216 13.83 -9.53 -0.26
N ALA A 217 13.15 -10.64 -0.02
CA ALA A 217 12.94 -11.27 1.27
C ALA A 217 13.90 -12.44 1.49
#